data_36996d94b471dd424cb5e47525a15d5e
#
_entry.id   36996d94b471dd424cb5e47525a15d5e
#
_cell.length_a   1.000
_cell.length_b   1.000
_cell.length_c   1.000
_cell.angle_alpha   90.00
_cell.angle_beta   90.00
_cell.angle_gamma   90.00
#
_symmetry.space_group_name_H-M   'P 1'
#
loop_
_entity.id
_entity.type
_entity.pdbx_description
1 polymer ?
#
loop_
_entity_poly.entity_id
_entity_poly.type
_entity_poly.pdbx_seq_one_letter_code
_entity_poly.pdbx_strand_id
1 'polypeptide(L)'
;KSLPTKEAASDPDSHRIMNTIPAEYQMDIVKAEMFGAEIYSQDIAAWVVTDFLASKGVIDNDKRLRGWVTEHVEDESDFDRMRVSFIGEVSGEHKILYQVEAKSTVVLNETYKEFPSGIALSKTQLGMFNARQTALSSQFMRCSNSYNTAVVRFEDEVNSYNIVYVLAASSKVGEVVFGGNHRVTLNSDGDKIVENFPLSKSCLTMQKRDDVEALTISHLVEPTPNAVHVFLS
;
A
#
# COMPACT_ATOMS: atom_id res chain seq x y z
N LYS A 1 40.13 11.57 -0.89
CA LYS A 1 39.77 10.58 -1.92
C LYS A 1 38.25 10.45 -1.89
N SER A 2 37.59 11.16 -2.83
CA SER A 2 36.15 11.12 -3.02
C SER A 2 35.75 9.78 -3.63
N LEU A 3 34.75 9.12 -3.04
CA LEU A 3 34.07 7.97 -3.61
C LEU A 3 33.22 8.42 -4.80
N PRO A 4 33.17 7.66 -5.90
CA PRO A 4 32.33 8.03 -7.04
C PRO A 4 30.85 7.82 -6.68
N THR A 5 30.05 8.87 -6.88
CA THR A 5 28.59 8.78 -6.95
C THR A 5 28.19 7.81 -8.05
N LYS A 6 27.59 6.69 -7.68
CA LYS A 6 26.96 5.79 -8.62
C LYS A 6 25.65 6.44 -9.07
N GLU A 7 25.69 7.13 -10.23
CA GLU A 7 24.46 7.40 -10.97
C GLU A 7 23.73 6.08 -11.18
N ALA A 8 22.46 6.06 -10.79
CA ALA A 8 21.58 4.95 -11.14
C ALA A 8 21.50 4.92 -12.68
N ALA A 9 22.27 4.02 -13.27
CA ALA A 9 22.22 3.79 -14.71
C ALA A 9 20.80 3.26 -14.99
N SER A 10 20.01 4.05 -15.71
CA SER A 10 18.77 3.56 -16.31
C SER A 10 19.14 2.36 -17.18
N ASP A 11 18.55 1.22 -16.88
CA ASP A 11 18.77 -0.02 -17.63
C ASP A 11 18.46 0.25 -19.12
N PRO A 12 19.43 0.14 -20.03
CA PRO A 12 19.21 0.39 -21.45
C PRO A 12 18.17 -0.55 -22.08
N ASP A 13 17.90 -1.71 -21.47
CA ASP A 13 16.83 -2.62 -21.91
C ASP A 13 15.42 -2.13 -21.54
N SER A 14 15.25 -1.32 -20.52
CA SER A 14 13.94 -0.75 -20.17
C SER A 14 13.38 0.13 -21.29
N HIS A 15 14.20 0.98 -21.89
CA HIS A 15 13.83 1.79 -23.05
C HIS A 15 13.49 0.96 -24.30
N ARG A 16 14.19 -0.16 -24.49
CA ARG A 16 13.95 -1.07 -25.61
C ARG A 16 12.62 -1.80 -25.50
N ILE A 17 12.26 -2.22 -24.30
CA ILE A 17 10.97 -2.89 -24.03
C ILE A 17 9.82 -1.92 -24.24
N MET A 18 9.89 -0.69 -23.71
CA MET A 18 8.84 0.33 -23.89
C MET A 18 8.56 0.66 -25.36
N ASN A 19 9.56 0.64 -26.22
CA ASN A 19 9.37 0.87 -27.66
C ASN A 19 8.63 -0.27 -28.39
N THR A 20 8.48 -1.44 -27.78
CA THR A 20 7.73 -2.58 -28.35
C THR A 20 6.29 -2.64 -27.89
N ILE A 21 5.93 -1.83 -26.89
CA ILE A 21 4.57 -1.76 -26.34
C ILE A 21 3.75 -0.80 -27.21
N PRO A 22 2.54 -1.18 -27.68
CA PRO A 22 1.65 -0.28 -28.37
C PRO A 22 1.39 0.99 -27.58
N ALA A 23 1.37 2.15 -28.27
CA ALA A 23 1.31 3.46 -27.63
C ALA A 23 0.09 3.63 -26.72
N GLU A 24 -1.04 3.00 -27.09
CA GLU A 24 -2.28 3.03 -26.29
C GLU A 24 -2.14 2.38 -24.90
N TYR A 25 -1.16 1.48 -24.69
CA TYR A 25 -0.96 0.79 -23.40
C TYR A 25 0.19 1.34 -22.57
N GLN A 26 1.06 2.15 -23.15
CA GLN A 26 2.27 2.64 -22.46
C GLN A 26 1.94 3.38 -21.15
N MET A 27 0.93 4.26 -21.18
CA MET A 27 0.53 5.03 -20.00
C MET A 27 -0.05 4.13 -18.89
N ASP A 28 -0.79 3.09 -19.25
CA ASP A 28 -1.37 2.17 -18.27
C ASP A 28 -0.31 1.32 -17.59
N ILE A 29 0.74 0.94 -18.33
CA ILE A 29 1.89 0.23 -17.76
C ILE A 29 2.67 1.11 -16.80
N VAL A 30 2.97 2.36 -17.18
CA VAL A 30 3.63 3.33 -16.29
C VAL A 30 2.83 3.54 -15.00
N LYS A 31 1.50 3.68 -15.10
CA LYS A 31 0.64 3.78 -13.91
C LYS A 31 0.68 2.52 -13.06
N ALA A 32 0.66 1.34 -13.70
CA ALA A 32 0.74 0.07 -12.97
C ALA A 32 2.05 -0.05 -12.19
N GLU A 33 3.18 0.33 -12.79
CA GLU A 33 4.49 0.34 -12.15
C GLU A 33 4.55 1.32 -10.98
N MET A 34 4.11 2.57 -11.20
CA MET A 34 4.10 3.60 -10.15
C MET A 34 3.24 3.19 -8.95
N PHE A 35 2.00 2.77 -9.20
CA PHE A 35 1.10 2.37 -8.12
C PHE A 35 1.51 1.04 -7.49
N GLY A 36 2.07 0.11 -8.26
CA GLY A 36 2.58 -1.16 -7.73
C GLY A 36 3.76 -0.94 -6.78
N ALA A 37 4.70 -0.08 -7.13
CA ALA A 37 5.80 0.31 -6.27
C ALA A 37 5.30 1.02 -4.99
N GLU A 38 4.33 1.93 -5.13
CA GLU A 38 3.72 2.63 -3.98
C GLU A 38 3.01 1.66 -3.03
N ILE A 39 2.21 0.71 -3.57
CA ILE A 39 1.56 -0.35 -2.77
C ILE A 39 2.61 -1.14 -1.99
N TYR A 40 3.68 -1.55 -2.66
CA TYR A 40 4.78 -2.31 -2.04
C TYR A 40 5.44 -1.53 -0.91
N SER A 41 5.77 -0.25 -1.14
CA SER A 41 6.39 0.61 -0.12
C SER A 41 5.51 0.76 1.13
N GLN A 42 4.20 0.98 0.93
CA GLN A 42 3.25 1.09 2.03
C GLN A 42 3.06 -0.24 2.79
N ASP A 43 2.92 -1.36 2.07
CA ASP A 43 2.69 -2.67 2.68
C ASP A 43 3.90 -3.12 3.50
N ILE A 44 5.11 -2.99 2.96
CA ILE A 44 6.36 -3.30 3.67
C ILE A 44 6.53 -2.43 4.91
N ALA A 45 6.35 -1.11 4.80
CA ALA A 45 6.47 -0.21 5.94
C ALA A 45 5.45 -0.55 7.04
N ALA A 46 4.18 -0.78 6.66
CA ALA A 46 3.13 -1.17 7.59
C ALA A 46 3.45 -2.51 8.27
N TRP A 47 3.96 -3.49 7.52
CA TRP A 47 4.33 -4.79 8.06
C TRP A 47 5.44 -4.69 9.10
N VAL A 48 6.61 -4.14 8.72
CA VAL A 48 7.77 -4.10 9.64
C VAL A 48 7.50 -3.26 10.89
N VAL A 49 6.71 -2.17 10.76
CA VAL A 49 6.32 -1.35 11.91
C VAL A 49 5.28 -2.06 12.77
N THR A 50 4.37 -2.84 12.19
CA THR A 50 3.42 -3.67 12.96
C THR A 50 4.16 -4.71 13.79
N ASP A 51 5.13 -5.42 13.20
CA ASP A 51 5.96 -6.40 13.90
C ASP A 51 6.79 -5.74 15.03
N PHE A 52 7.33 -4.56 14.77
CA PHE A 52 8.03 -3.78 15.80
C PHE A 52 7.11 -3.41 16.97
N LEU A 53 5.91 -2.92 16.72
CA LEU A 53 4.93 -2.60 17.77
C LEU A 53 4.40 -3.86 18.47
N ALA A 54 4.25 -4.97 17.77
CA ALA A 54 3.90 -6.26 18.35
C ALA A 54 4.98 -6.75 19.31
N SER A 55 6.27 -6.62 18.94
CA SER A 55 7.40 -6.95 19.81
C SER A 55 7.45 -6.14 21.11
N LYS A 56 6.84 -4.94 21.11
CA LYS A 56 6.65 -4.10 22.29
C LYS A 56 5.37 -4.39 23.04
N GLY A 57 4.56 -5.35 22.58
CA GLY A 57 3.27 -5.70 23.16
C GLY A 57 2.15 -4.69 22.88
N VAL A 58 2.38 -3.68 22.03
CA VAL A 58 1.40 -2.62 21.74
C VAL A 58 0.18 -3.20 21.02
N ILE A 59 0.40 -3.98 19.97
CA ILE A 59 -0.69 -4.49 19.11
C ILE A 59 -1.67 -5.35 19.91
N ASP A 60 -1.18 -6.19 20.82
CA ASP A 60 -2.01 -7.10 21.62
C ASP A 60 -2.74 -6.39 22.77
N ASN A 61 -2.15 -5.36 23.35
CA ASN A 61 -2.60 -4.75 24.59
C ASN A 61 -3.41 -3.46 24.40
N ASP A 62 -3.13 -2.65 23.39
CA ASP A 62 -3.87 -1.41 23.17
C ASP A 62 -5.17 -1.65 22.37
N LYS A 63 -6.26 -1.88 23.09
CA LYS A 63 -7.59 -2.16 22.50
C LYS A 63 -8.23 -0.93 21.82
N ARG A 64 -7.63 0.25 21.92
CA ARG A 64 -8.08 1.46 21.21
C ARG A 64 -7.75 1.41 19.73
N LEU A 65 -6.73 0.66 19.31
CA LEU A 65 -6.26 0.61 17.93
C LEU A 65 -7.38 0.23 16.96
N ARG A 66 -7.45 0.97 15.83
CA ARG A 66 -8.44 0.79 14.76
C ARG A 66 -7.80 0.58 13.39
N GLY A 67 -6.54 0.95 13.21
CA GLY A 67 -5.80 0.79 11.96
C GLY A 67 -4.63 1.75 11.87
N TRP A 68 -4.18 1.98 10.66
CA TRP A 68 -3.04 2.84 10.38
C TRP A 68 -3.21 3.58 9.05
N VAL A 69 -2.39 4.60 8.86
CA VAL A 69 -2.09 5.23 7.57
C VAL A 69 -0.58 5.27 7.38
N THR A 70 -0.14 5.21 6.12
CA THR A 70 1.26 5.33 5.71
C THR A 70 1.42 6.55 4.83
N GLU A 71 2.49 7.31 5.04
CA GLU A 71 2.80 8.53 4.30
C GLU A 71 4.30 8.57 4.01
N HIS A 72 4.68 9.10 2.86
CA HIS A 72 6.08 9.45 2.61
C HIS A 72 6.53 10.52 3.60
N VAL A 73 7.75 10.41 4.08
CA VAL A 73 8.38 11.50 4.84
C VAL A 73 8.90 12.51 3.84
N GLU A 74 8.52 13.78 4.01
CA GLU A 74 8.99 14.89 3.18
C GLU A 74 10.48 15.14 3.45
N ASP A 75 11.34 14.34 2.82
CA ASP A 75 12.78 14.51 2.82
C ASP A 75 13.28 14.27 1.39
N GLU A 76 13.69 15.34 0.71
CA GLU A 76 14.15 15.28 -0.69
C GLU A 76 15.35 14.34 -0.90
N SER A 77 16.05 13.98 0.17
CA SER A 77 17.21 13.09 0.15
C SER A 77 16.86 11.61 0.39
N ASP A 78 15.62 11.29 0.78
CA ASP A 78 15.24 9.95 1.24
C ASP A 78 13.80 9.54 0.85
N PHE A 79 13.58 9.34 -0.46
CA PHE A 79 12.26 8.99 -1.03
C PHE A 79 11.70 7.65 -0.54
N ASP A 80 12.54 6.76 -0.01
CA ASP A 80 12.13 5.42 0.46
C ASP A 80 11.66 5.42 1.92
N ARG A 81 11.59 6.59 2.55
CA ARG A 81 11.23 6.70 3.96
C ARG A 81 9.73 6.90 4.13
N MET A 82 9.11 5.96 4.83
CA MET A 82 7.68 5.96 5.12
C MET A 82 7.42 6.18 6.61
N ARG A 83 6.42 6.98 6.93
CA ARG A 83 5.89 7.13 8.30
C ARG A 83 4.61 6.33 8.42
N VAL A 84 4.54 5.44 9.40
CA VAL A 84 3.33 4.69 9.75
C VAL A 84 2.74 5.27 11.02
N SER A 85 1.52 5.78 10.91
CA SER A 85 0.75 6.35 12.01
C SER A 85 -0.37 5.39 12.40
N PHE A 86 -0.30 4.82 13.60
CA PHE A 86 -1.34 3.95 14.14
C PHE A 86 -2.42 4.78 14.81
N ILE A 87 -3.65 4.57 14.36
CA ILE A 87 -4.82 5.36 14.72
C ILE A 87 -5.69 4.52 15.64
N GLY A 88 -6.13 5.13 16.71
CA GLY A 88 -7.06 4.54 17.66
C GLY A 88 -8.20 5.48 17.99
N GLU A 89 -9.11 5.00 18.83
CA GLU A 89 -10.24 5.76 19.33
C GLU A 89 -9.99 6.24 20.76
N VAL A 90 -10.06 7.54 20.98
CA VAL A 90 -9.90 8.18 22.29
C VAL A 90 -11.07 9.14 22.48
N SER A 91 -11.91 8.89 23.50
CA SER A 91 -13.09 9.72 23.81
C SER A 91 -14.06 9.89 22.62
N GLY A 92 -14.19 8.85 21.78
CA GLY A 92 -15.08 8.88 20.62
C GLY A 92 -14.49 9.55 19.37
N GLU A 93 -13.22 9.97 19.41
CA GLU A 93 -12.52 10.57 18.29
C GLU A 93 -11.36 9.69 17.81
N HIS A 94 -11.10 9.67 16.50
CA HIS A 94 -9.91 9.06 15.95
C HIS A 94 -8.69 9.93 16.22
N LYS A 95 -7.63 9.33 16.79
CA LYS A 95 -6.38 10.00 17.12
C LYS A 95 -5.20 9.11 16.78
N ILE A 96 -4.06 9.72 16.48
CA ILE A 96 -2.79 9.01 16.32
C ILE A 96 -2.31 8.64 17.73
N LEU A 97 -2.06 7.36 17.96
CA LEU A 97 -1.55 6.83 19.22
C LEU A 97 -0.06 6.48 19.15
N TYR A 98 0.41 6.03 17.99
CA TYR A 98 1.80 5.66 17.76
C TYR A 98 2.24 6.11 16.38
N GLN A 99 3.51 6.52 16.26
CA GLN A 99 4.15 6.80 14.98
C GLN A 99 5.54 6.18 14.97
N VAL A 100 5.89 5.57 13.85
CA VAL A 100 7.23 5.04 13.60
C VAL A 100 7.54 5.22 12.11
N GLU A 101 8.80 5.44 11.79
CA GLU A 101 9.25 5.51 10.41
C GLU A 101 10.04 4.26 10.05
N ALA A 102 9.91 3.85 8.80
CA ALA A 102 10.68 2.76 8.22
C ALA A 102 11.28 3.19 6.88
N LYS A 103 12.42 2.63 6.56
CA LYS A 103 13.07 2.73 5.26
C LYS A 103 13.21 1.34 4.68
N SER A 104 12.50 1.06 3.59
CA SER A 104 12.36 -0.30 3.08
C SER A 104 11.94 -1.26 4.21
N THR A 105 12.71 -2.32 4.48
CA THR A 105 12.43 -3.30 5.53
C THR A 105 13.02 -2.94 6.91
N VAL A 106 13.58 -1.74 7.08
CA VAL A 106 14.28 -1.33 8.31
C VAL A 106 13.45 -0.32 9.08
N VAL A 107 13.07 -0.67 10.31
CA VAL A 107 12.42 0.26 11.25
C VAL A 107 13.45 1.21 11.83
N LEU A 108 13.17 2.51 11.78
CA LEU A 108 13.99 3.57 12.38
C LEU A 108 13.56 3.76 13.84
N ASN A 109 14.11 2.95 14.72
CA ASN A 109 13.70 2.88 16.14
C ASN A 109 13.69 4.22 16.87
N GLU A 110 14.58 5.13 16.53
CA GLU A 110 14.71 6.48 17.09
C GLU A 110 13.53 7.38 16.74
N THR A 111 12.74 7.02 15.74
CA THR A 111 11.55 7.76 15.34
C THR A 111 10.27 7.33 16.07
N TYR A 112 10.36 6.26 16.88
CA TYR A 112 9.20 5.77 17.63
C TYR A 112 8.67 6.85 18.58
N LYS A 113 7.39 7.13 18.45
CA LYS A 113 6.64 8.05 19.31
C LYS A 113 5.36 7.40 19.79
N GLU A 114 5.08 7.57 21.06
CA GLU A 114 3.84 7.17 21.70
C GLU A 114 3.09 8.41 22.17
N PHE A 115 1.79 8.44 21.93
CA PHE A 115 0.88 9.51 22.32
C PHE A 115 -0.26 8.94 23.17
N PRO A 116 -0.10 8.80 24.50
CA PRO A 116 -1.07 8.14 25.38
C PRO A 116 -2.47 8.74 25.32
N SER A 117 -2.57 10.08 25.18
CA SER A 117 -3.84 10.82 25.02
C SER A 117 -4.25 10.98 23.55
N GLY A 118 -3.43 10.49 22.63
CA GLY A 118 -3.58 10.68 21.20
C GLY A 118 -3.31 12.13 20.75
N ILE A 119 -2.90 12.28 19.51
CA ILE A 119 -2.82 13.58 18.81
C ILE A 119 -3.79 13.60 17.64
N ALA A 120 -4.24 14.80 17.25
CA ALA A 120 -5.16 14.96 16.14
C ALA A 120 -4.54 14.51 14.82
N LEU A 121 -5.34 13.88 13.97
CA LEU A 121 -4.98 13.62 12.58
C LEU A 121 -5.04 14.93 11.79
N SER A 122 -4.17 15.07 10.79
CA SER A 122 -4.39 16.06 9.74
C SER A 122 -5.66 15.72 8.94
N LYS A 123 -6.19 16.69 8.18
CA LYS A 123 -7.35 16.43 7.30
C LYS A 123 -7.03 15.32 6.29
N THR A 124 -5.83 15.31 5.74
CA THR A 124 -5.35 14.26 4.81
C THR A 124 -5.33 12.89 5.48
N GLN A 125 -4.71 12.77 6.64
CA GLN A 125 -4.63 11.51 7.37
C GLN A 125 -6.01 10.97 7.75
N LEU A 126 -6.92 11.85 8.18
CA LEU A 126 -8.29 11.46 8.49
C LEU A 126 -9.01 10.95 7.24
N GLY A 127 -8.88 11.65 6.11
CA GLY A 127 -9.45 11.22 4.82
C GLY A 127 -8.91 9.87 4.36
N MET A 128 -7.60 9.64 4.46
CA MET A 128 -6.98 8.35 4.14
C MET A 128 -7.45 7.23 5.07
N PHE A 129 -7.54 7.50 6.36
CA PHE A 129 -8.02 6.53 7.34
C PHE A 129 -9.50 6.17 7.10
N ASN A 130 -10.36 7.16 6.88
CA ASN A 130 -11.76 6.94 6.53
C ASN A 130 -11.90 6.14 5.24
N ALA A 131 -11.13 6.49 4.20
CA ALA A 131 -11.12 5.78 2.93
C ALA A 131 -10.79 4.30 3.11
N ARG A 132 -9.76 3.99 3.91
CA ARG A 132 -9.40 2.63 4.27
C ARG A 132 -10.58 1.90 4.94
N GLN A 133 -11.23 2.49 5.94
CA GLN A 133 -12.35 1.87 6.65
C GLN A 133 -13.55 1.66 5.74
N THR A 134 -13.87 2.64 4.91
CA THR A 134 -14.99 2.58 3.95
C THR A 134 -14.74 1.49 2.90
N ALA A 135 -13.51 1.41 2.35
CA ALA A 135 -13.15 0.39 1.38
C ALA A 135 -13.23 -1.03 1.95
N LEU A 136 -12.71 -1.25 3.17
CA LEU A 136 -12.79 -2.54 3.85
C LEU A 136 -14.22 -2.97 4.19
N SER A 137 -15.12 -2.00 4.42
CA SER A 137 -16.53 -2.23 4.71
C SER A 137 -17.39 -2.41 3.45
N SER A 138 -16.84 -2.09 2.27
CA SER A 138 -17.56 -2.18 1.02
C SER A 138 -17.82 -3.63 0.60
N GLN A 139 -18.74 -3.81 -0.35
CA GLN A 139 -18.99 -5.14 -0.92
C GLN A 139 -17.93 -5.45 -1.98
N PHE A 140 -17.22 -6.54 -1.79
CA PHE A 140 -16.29 -7.10 -2.75
C PHE A 140 -16.16 -8.61 -2.61
N MET A 141 -15.62 -9.28 -3.63
CA MET A 141 -15.36 -10.72 -3.63
C MET A 141 -14.23 -11.04 -2.64
N ARG A 142 -14.54 -11.78 -1.59
CA ARG A 142 -13.58 -12.15 -0.56
C ARG A 142 -12.91 -13.48 -0.89
N CYS A 143 -11.61 -13.42 -1.13
CA CYS A 143 -10.75 -14.60 -1.40
C CYS A 143 -9.80 -14.92 -0.25
N SER A 144 -9.79 -14.12 0.81
CA SER A 144 -9.01 -14.33 2.02
C SER A 144 -9.82 -13.98 3.26
N ASN A 145 -9.37 -14.46 4.41
CA ASN A 145 -9.90 -14.09 5.72
C ASN A 145 -9.35 -12.76 6.25
N SER A 146 -8.25 -12.28 5.69
CA SER A 146 -7.61 -11.02 6.06
C SER A 146 -7.22 -10.23 4.83
N TYR A 147 -7.24 -8.91 4.96
CA TYR A 147 -6.91 -7.96 3.90
C TYR A 147 -6.00 -6.87 4.42
N ASN A 148 -4.92 -6.63 3.68
CA ASN A 148 -4.11 -5.43 3.84
C ASN A 148 -4.69 -4.31 2.98
N THR A 149 -4.22 -3.09 3.21
CA THR A 149 -4.62 -1.94 2.41
C THR A 149 -3.45 -1.02 2.17
N ALA A 150 -3.35 -0.52 0.95
CA ALA A 150 -2.55 0.66 0.63
C ALA A 150 -3.48 1.78 0.19
N VAL A 151 -3.22 3.01 0.65
CA VAL A 151 -4.03 4.18 0.31
C VAL A 151 -3.15 5.17 -0.43
N VAL A 152 -3.44 5.36 -1.70
CA VAL A 152 -2.75 6.34 -2.54
C VAL A 152 -3.63 7.57 -2.65
N ARG A 153 -3.14 8.69 -2.15
CA ARG A 153 -3.82 9.96 -2.31
C ARG A 153 -3.43 10.59 -3.65
N PHE A 154 -4.43 10.95 -4.40
CA PHE A 154 -4.27 11.73 -5.62
C PHE A 154 -4.82 13.14 -5.40
N GLU A 155 -4.06 14.14 -5.83
CA GLU A 155 -4.44 15.54 -5.74
C GLU A 155 -3.90 16.29 -6.96
N ASP A 156 -4.78 16.95 -7.67
CA ASP A 156 -4.47 17.87 -8.74
C ASP A 156 -5.13 19.24 -8.45
N GLU A 157 -5.02 20.21 -9.37
CA GLU A 157 -5.56 21.56 -9.17
C GLU A 157 -7.09 21.60 -8.95
N VAL A 158 -7.81 20.58 -9.36
CA VAL A 158 -9.28 20.52 -9.36
C VAL A 158 -9.83 19.42 -8.48
N ASN A 159 -9.14 18.28 -8.43
CA ASN A 159 -9.63 17.05 -7.81
C ASN A 159 -8.70 16.56 -6.70
N SER A 160 -9.31 16.03 -5.66
CA SER A 160 -8.63 15.30 -4.61
C SER A 160 -9.43 14.06 -4.27
N TYR A 161 -8.81 12.88 -4.32
CA TYR A 161 -9.43 11.61 -3.98
C TYR A 161 -8.43 10.61 -3.41
N ASN A 162 -8.94 9.58 -2.78
CA ASN A 162 -8.16 8.47 -2.24
C ASN A 162 -8.42 7.22 -3.07
N ILE A 163 -7.36 6.55 -3.50
CA ILE A 163 -7.41 5.24 -4.15
C ILE A 163 -6.96 4.21 -3.11
N VAL A 164 -7.86 3.32 -2.71
CA VAL A 164 -7.56 2.25 -1.77
C VAL A 164 -7.41 0.94 -2.52
N TYR A 165 -6.26 0.33 -2.41
CA TYR A 165 -6.04 -1.05 -2.82
C TYR A 165 -6.32 -1.96 -1.64
N VAL A 166 -7.32 -2.82 -1.78
CA VAL A 166 -7.69 -3.84 -0.81
C VAL A 166 -7.06 -5.14 -1.25
N LEU A 167 -6.05 -5.59 -0.53
CA LEU A 167 -5.13 -6.65 -0.92
C LEU A 167 -5.42 -7.92 -0.11
N ALA A 168 -5.72 -9.01 -0.79
CA ALA A 168 -5.98 -10.29 -0.15
C ALA A 168 -4.68 -10.85 0.45
N ALA A 169 -4.61 -10.95 1.77
CA ALA A 169 -3.45 -11.49 2.47
C ALA A 169 -3.52 -13.01 2.58
N SER A 170 -2.38 -13.70 2.42
CA SER A 170 -2.30 -15.13 2.72
C SER A 170 -2.11 -15.36 4.22
N SER A 171 -2.79 -16.39 4.75
CA SER A 171 -2.56 -16.89 6.10
C SER A 171 -1.55 -18.03 6.16
N LYS A 172 -1.04 -18.49 5.01
CA LYS A 172 -0.10 -19.59 4.88
C LYS A 172 1.24 -19.15 4.35
N VAL A 173 2.30 -19.64 4.95
CA VAL A 173 3.66 -19.37 4.51
C VAL A 173 3.88 -19.90 3.08
N GLY A 174 4.46 -19.07 2.22
CA GLY A 174 4.76 -19.42 0.84
C GLY A 174 3.54 -19.44 -0.09
N GLU A 175 2.36 -18.97 0.35
CA GLU A 175 1.17 -18.84 -0.48
C GLU A 175 1.01 -17.39 -0.94
N VAL A 176 0.74 -17.17 -2.22
CA VAL A 176 0.44 -15.87 -2.81
C VAL A 176 -1.01 -15.88 -3.32
N VAL A 177 -1.80 -14.88 -2.92
CA VAL A 177 -3.20 -14.73 -3.33
C VAL A 177 -3.26 -13.69 -4.44
N PHE A 178 -3.47 -14.14 -5.67
CA PHE A 178 -3.60 -13.28 -6.85
C PHE A 178 -5.03 -12.75 -7.07
N GLY A 179 -6.03 -13.48 -6.57
CA GLY A 179 -7.44 -13.11 -6.72
C GLY A 179 -8.02 -12.42 -5.50
N GLY A 180 -9.15 -11.73 -5.68
CA GLY A 180 -9.86 -11.05 -4.59
C GLY A 180 -9.29 -9.70 -4.20
N ASN A 181 -8.38 -9.14 -5.00
CA ASN A 181 -7.89 -7.78 -4.82
C ASN A 181 -8.85 -6.77 -5.47
N HIS A 182 -8.99 -5.61 -4.86
CA HIS A 182 -9.89 -4.55 -5.29
C HIS A 182 -9.20 -3.18 -5.28
N ARG A 183 -9.63 -2.31 -6.19
CA ARG A 183 -9.32 -0.88 -6.18
C ARG A 183 -10.61 -0.13 -5.88
N VAL A 184 -10.62 0.64 -4.81
CA VAL A 184 -11.77 1.47 -4.43
C VAL A 184 -11.33 2.92 -4.47
N THR A 185 -11.98 3.74 -5.31
CA THR A 185 -11.75 5.18 -5.37
C THR A 185 -12.79 5.88 -4.52
N LEU A 186 -12.35 6.75 -3.62
CA LEU A 186 -13.20 7.51 -2.72
C LEU A 186 -12.90 9.02 -2.83
N ASN A 187 -13.86 9.83 -2.41
CA ASN A 187 -13.64 11.27 -2.27
C ASN A 187 -12.49 11.59 -1.29
N SER A 188 -12.08 12.84 -1.22
CA SER A 188 -10.98 13.31 -0.37
C SER A 188 -11.18 13.07 1.12
N ASP A 189 -12.42 13.08 1.60
CA ASP A 189 -12.75 12.85 3.01
C ASP A 189 -12.88 11.34 3.33
N GLY A 190 -12.85 10.46 2.32
CA GLY A 190 -12.81 9.02 2.45
C GLY A 190 -14.15 8.36 2.84
N ASP A 191 -15.24 9.10 2.85
CA ASP A 191 -16.56 8.62 3.30
C ASP A 191 -17.49 8.18 2.15
N LYS A 192 -17.19 8.58 0.91
CA LYS A 192 -18.02 8.29 -0.27
C LYS A 192 -17.23 7.55 -1.34
N ILE A 193 -17.70 6.35 -1.68
CA ILE A 193 -17.17 5.57 -2.80
C ILE A 193 -17.58 6.22 -4.12
N VAL A 194 -16.61 6.50 -4.97
CA VAL A 194 -16.77 6.97 -6.34
C VAL A 194 -16.76 5.80 -7.31
N GLU A 195 -15.82 4.85 -7.10
CA GLU A 195 -15.70 3.65 -7.90
C GLU A 195 -15.27 2.48 -7.01
N ASN A 196 -15.80 1.28 -7.29
CA ASN A 196 -15.34 0.02 -6.69
C ASN A 196 -15.05 -0.95 -7.83
N PHE A 197 -13.78 -1.22 -8.08
CA PHE A 197 -13.30 -1.96 -9.23
C PHE A 197 -12.61 -3.26 -8.79
N PRO A 198 -13.14 -4.44 -9.19
CA PRO A 198 -12.49 -5.71 -8.92
C PRO A 198 -11.27 -5.88 -9.83
N LEU A 199 -10.12 -6.22 -9.25
CA LEU A 199 -8.88 -6.46 -10.00
C LEU A 199 -8.73 -7.92 -10.47
N SER A 200 -9.71 -8.78 -10.12
CA SER A 200 -9.80 -10.17 -10.58
C SER A 200 -11.25 -10.63 -10.63
N LYS A 201 -11.55 -11.60 -11.50
CA LYS A 201 -12.90 -12.22 -11.62
C LYS A 201 -13.07 -13.49 -10.79
N SER A 202 -12.00 -13.98 -10.17
CA SER A 202 -12.02 -15.22 -9.38
C SER A 202 -10.95 -15.20 -8.29
N CYS A 203 -11.10 -16.07 -7.31
CA CYS A 203 -10.03 -16.36 -6.36
C CYS A 203 -8.97 -17.24 -7.04
N LEU A 204 -7.75 -16.79 -7.00
CA LEU A 204 -6.59 -17.55 -7.46
C LEU A 204 -5.50 -17.46 -6.38
N THR A 205 -5.08 -18.63 -5.92
CA THR A 205 -4.03 -18.75 -4.91
C THR A 205 -2.98 -19.71 -5.43
N MET A 206 -1.72 -19.38 -5.27
CA MET A 206 -0.60 -20.22 -5.70
C MET A 206 0.40 -20.40 -4.57
N GLN A 207 1.01 -21.59 -4.50
CA GLN A 207 2.14 -21.86 -3.62
C GLN A 207 3.41 -21.39 -4.31
N LYS A 208 4.23 -20.61 -3.58
CA LYS A 208 5.59 -20.30 -4.00
C LYS A 208 6.39 -21.60 -4.11
N ARG A 209 7.10 -21.76 -5.20
CA ARG A 209 7.96 -22.92 -5.46
C ARG A 209 9.33 -22.43 -5.84
N ASP A 210 10.35 -22.98 -5.22
CA ASP A 210 11.75 -22.58 -5.45
C ASP A 210 12.28 -23.00 -6.83
N ASP A 211 11.57 -23.92 -7.52
CA ASP A 211 11.90 -24.41 -8.87
C ASP A 211 11.17 -23.66 -9.99
N VAL A 212 10.44 -22.58 -9.67
CA VAL A 212 9.71 -21.74 -10.65
C VAL A 212 10.47 -20.45 -10.86
N GLU A 213 11.01 -20.25 -12.07
CA GLU A 213 11.75 -19.04 -12.45
C GLU A 213 10.81 -17.92 -12.95
N ALA A 214 9.63 -18.26 -13.46
CA ALA A 214 8.68 -17.29 -13.98
C ALA A 214 7.24 -17.78 -13.82
N LEU A 215 6.31 -16.84 -13.65
CA LEU A 215 4.88 -17.09 -13.60
C LEU A 215 4.18 -16.27 -14.68
N THR A 216 3.36 -16.93 -15.49
CA THR A 216 2.50 -16.27 -16.46
C THR A 216 1.05 -16.34 -15.97
N ILE A 217 0.41 -15.17 -15.83
CA ILE A 217 -0.98 -15.05 -15.42
C ILE A 217 -1.77 -14.37 -16.54
N SER A 218 -2.90 -14.97 -16.95
CA SER A 218 -3.89 -14.32 -17.79
C SER A 218 -4.99 -13.73 -16.91
N HIS A 219 -5.29 -12.47 -17.09
CA HIS A 219 -6.40 -11.81 -16.40
C HIS A 219 -7.41 -11.23 -17.42
N LEU A 220 -8.67 -11.16 -17.00
CA LEU A 220 -9.80 -10.85 -17.89
C LEU A 220 -10.51 -9.54 -17.54
N VAL A 221 -9.89 -8.71 -16.68
CA VAL A 221 -10.51 -7.48 -16.18
C VAL A 221 -10.06 -6.27 -16.98
N GLU A 222 -8.77 -6.20 -17.26
CA GLU A 222 -8.12 -5.10 -18.01
C GLU A 222 -7.20 -5.70 -19.09
N PRO A 223 -6.99 -5.01 -20.22
CA PRO A 223 -6.09 -5.50 -21.28
C PRO A 223 -4.60 -5.37 -20.92
N THR A 224 -4.27 -4.61 -19.88
CA THR A 224 -2.90 -4.34 -19.43
C THR A 224 -2.69 -4.84 -18.00
N PRO A 225 -1.44 -5.10 -17.58
CA PRO A 225 -1.11 -5.32 -16.17
C PRO A 225 -1.61 -4.16 -15.30
N ASN A 226 -2.07 -4.47 -14.10
CA ASN A 226 -2.44 -3.46 -13.12
C ASN A 226 -1.43 -3.41 -11.96
N ALA A 227 -1.60 -2.42 -11.08
CA ALA A 227 -0.70 -2.17 -9.96
C ALA A 227 -0.49 -3.38 -9.04
N VAL A 228 -1.53 -4.22 -8.85
CA VAL A 228 -1.42 -5.40 -7.99
C VAL A 228 -0.59 -6.50 -8.64
N HIS A 229 -0.57 -6.62 -9.97
CA HIS A 229 0.33 -7.55 -10.65
C HIS A 229 1.79 -7.17 -10.43
N VAL A 230 2.11 -5.88 -10.48
CA VAL A 230 3.46 -5.37 -10.20
C VAL A 230 3.82 -5.55 -8.72
N PHE A 231 2.88 -5.26 -7.81
CA PHE A 231 3.07 -5.47 -6.37
C PHE A 231 3.39 -6.93 -6.02
N LEU A 232 2.78 -7.89 -6.73
CA LEU A 232 2.94 -9.33 -6.47
C LEU A 232 4.12 -9.97 -7.23
N SER A 233 4.80 -9.24 -8.12
CA SER A 233 5.96 -9.73 -8.88
C SER A 233 7.24 -9.62 -8.08
#